data_cc0a8b71ad8550605f5463c4d28e2b64
#
_entry.id   cc0a8b71ad8550605f5463c4d28e2b64
#
_cell.length_a   1.000
_cell.length_b   1.000
_cell.length_c   1.000
_cell.angle_alpha   90.00
_cell.angle_beta   90.00
_cell.angle_gamma   90.00
#
_symmetry.space_group_name_H-M   'P 1'
#
loop_
_entity.id
_entity.type
_entity.pdbx_description
1 polymer ?
#
loop_
_entity_poly.entity_id
_entity_poly.type
_entity_poly.pdbx_seq_one_letter_code
_entity_poly.pdbx_strand_id
1 'polypeptide(L)'
;MGCNERFSHMKVSFVKEPCLQLKKRTTGLSLLCAFALAALVLAPAAAVVYAQQIAPLAPPRAGFTFPQKQTLTYSVDWRVFPAGTAVLHFEATGDRERLTANADTVGAINLLFHVGDKFQSTFDREKGCTYEFDKQTIEGRRKIDSTLKLDYAQGKSILDEKNQVTGQTKHLEMPISGCLTDLLTGVFYASSQPMELGKTFVLPVVDAMHTVPVTMKVEGREEIKTSLGTFKTLRVQPTAAAGVVKNRGNIWIWYTDDDRHLPVQMRARLFWGTITFRLTGNDAK
;
A
#
# COMPACT_ATOMS: atom_id res chain seq x y z
N MET A 1 43.30 -39.10 -9.51
CA MET A 1 43.08 -38.26 -10.69
C MET A 1 41.80 -37.51 -10.41
N GLY A 2 41.72 -36.31 -9.88
CA GLY A 2 42.49 -35.08 -10.03
C GLY A 2 41.80 -34.17 -10.99
N CYS A 3 40.97 -33.25 -10.47
CA CYS A 3 40.87 -31.88 -10.95
C CYS A 3 39.90 -31.13 -10.06
N ASN A 4 40.34 -30.29 -9.48
CA ASN A 4 40.33 -29.08 -8.70
C ASN A 4 39.98 -27.89 -9.58
N GLU A 5 38.91 -27.18 -9.31
CA GLU A 5 38.66 -25.80 -9.78
C GLU A 5 37.96 -25.00 -8.68
N ARG A 6 38.68 -24.24 -8.07
CA ARG A 6 38.88 -22.84 -7.71
C ARG A 6 37.73 -21.94 -8.10
N PHE A 7 37.00 -21.47 -7.11
CA PHE A 7 36.26 -20.21 -7.21
C PHE A 7 36.97 -19.10 -6.43
N SER A 8 37.30 -18.09 -7.19
CA SER A 8 38.11 -16.92 -6.87
C SER A 8 37.40 -15.99 -5.87
N HIS A 9 38.16 -15.57 -4.88
CA HIS A 9 37.83 -14.58 -3.88
C HIS A 9 37.69 -13.18 -4.48
N MET A 10 36.56 -12.51 -4.25
CA MET A 10 36.42 -11.06 -4.45
C MET A 10 36.86 -10.36 -3.17
N LYS A 11 38.05 -9.74 -3.22
CA LYS A 11 38.64 -8.94 -2.15
C LYS A 11 37.88 -7.62 -2.00
N VAL A 12 37.33 -7.38 -0.82
CA VAL A 12 36.87 -6.05 -0.39
C VAL A 12 38.08 -5.31 0.18
N SER A 13 38.48 -4.21 -0.45
CA SER A 13 39.57 -3.33 0.00
C SER A 13 39.10 -2.49 1.20
N PHE A 14 39.70 -2.71 2.36
CA PHE A 14 39.65 -1.80 3.50
C PHE A 14 40.60 -0.63 3.27
N VAL A 15 40.07 0.58 3.29
CA VAL A 15 40.85 1.81 3.32
C VAL A 15 41.37 1.99 4.74
N LYS A 16 42.70 2.00 4.90
CA LYS A 16 43.40 2.32 6.15
C LYS A 16 43.44 3.84 6.35
N GLU A 17 42.93 4.28 7.48
CA GLU A 17 43.18 5.63 7.99
C GLU A 17 44.59 5.77 8.55
N PRO A 18 45.28 6.91 8.35
CA PRO A 18 46.61 7.13 8.90
C PRO A 18 46.57 7.60 10.35
N CYS A 19 47.29 6.89 11.18
CA CYS A 19 47.56 7.21 12.59
C CYS A 19 48.43 8.45 12.72
N LEU A 20 47.89 9.56 13.23
CA LEU A 20 48.67 10.78 13.55
C LEU A 20 49.31 10.62 14.92
N GLN A 21 50.60 10.49 14.94
CA GLN A 21 51.44 10.54 16.15
C GLN A 21 51.57 11.97 16.66
N LEU A 22 51.01 12.28 17.80
CA LEU A 22 51.26 13.53 18.53
C LEU A 22 52.51 13.41 19.41
N LYS A 23 53.54 14.14 19.04
CA LYS A 23 54.84 14.29 19.73
C LYS A 23 54.67 15.19 20.97
N LYS A 24 54.86 14.63 22.17
CA LYS A 24 54.91 15.39 23.44
C LYS A 24 56.09 16.36 23.42
N ARG A 25 55.84 17.64 23.68
CA ARG A 25 56.83 18.59 24.18
C ARG A 25 56.35 19.12 25.53
N THR A 26 57.12 18.81 26.53
CA THR A 26 57.08 19.37 27.90
C THR A 26 57.82 20.67 27.92
N THR A 27 57.23 21.75 28.37
CA THR A 27 57.88 22.85 29.10
C THR A 27 56.86 23.48 30.01
N GLY A 28 57.30 23.64 31.25
CA GLY A 28 56.55 23.92 32.42
C GLY A 28 56.37 25.42 32.72
N LEU A 29 55.71 25.58 33.81
CA LEU A 29 55.76 26.72 34.79
C LEU A 29 54.56 27.66 34.82
N SER A 30 54.05 27.75 36.03
CA SER A 30 53.35 28.86 36.72
C SER A 30 51.85 28.94 36.60
N LEU A 31 51.19 28.45 37.60
CA LEU A 31 50.58 29.07 38.80
C LEU A 31 49.53 30.16 38.56
N LEU A 32 48.40 29.88 39.10
CA LEU A 32 47.39 30.75 39.77
C LEU A 32 46.30 31.40 38.90
N CYS A 33 45.11 31.12 39.42
CA CYS A 33 43.89 31.95 39.41
C CYS A 33 42.87 31.70 38.29
N ALA A 34 41.86 31.12 38.73
CA ALA A 34 40.46 31.55 38.69
C ALA A 34 39.53 30.38 38.47
N PHE A 35 38.93 29.91 39.51
CA PHE A 35 37.70 29.16 39.49
C PHE A 35 36.61 30.03 38.86
N ALA A 36 36.28 29.82 37.61
CA ALA A 36 35.04 30.28 37.00
C ALA A 36 34.18 29.06 36.75
N LEU A 37 33.14 28.89 37.56
CA LEU A 37 32.07 27.95 37.36
C LEU A 37 31.43 28.21 35.99
N ALA A 38 31.71 27.36 35.00
CA ALA A 38 30.86 27.18 33.88
C ALA A 38 30.10 25.86 34.08
N ALA A 39 29.01 25.92 34.86
CA ALA A 39 28.00 24.88 34.85
C ALA A 39 27.33 24.87 33.45
N LEU A 40 27.90 24.11 32.57
CA LEU A 40 27.28 23.80 31.27
C LEU A 40 26.10 22.89 31.57
N VAL A 41 24.91 23.50 31.64
CA VAL A 41 23.64 22.78 31.73
C VAL A 41 23.52 21.95 30.45
N LEU A 42 23.90 20.67 30.53
CA LEU A 42 23.50 19.68 29.54
C LEU A 42 21.99 19.50 29.67
N ALA A 43 21.21 20.33 28.98
CA ALA A 43 19.82 20.06 28.76
C ALA A 43 19.78 18.81 27.83
N PRO A 44 19.11 17.70 28.20
CA PRO A 44 18.88 16.63 27.27
C PRO A 44 18.06 17.23 26.16
N ALA A 45 18.63 17.27 24.95
CA ALA A 45 17.86 17.52 23.72
C ALA A 45 16.86 16.37 23.62
N ALA A 46 15.67 16.57 24.19
CA ALA A 46 14.54 15.68 23.93
C ALA A 46 14.34 15.72 22.40
N ALA A 47 14.80 14.69 21.72
CA ALA A 47 14.47 14.48 20.32
C ALA A 47 12.96 14.35 20.26
N VAL A 48 12.28 15.45 19.91
CA VAL A 48 10.85 15.43 19.59
C VAL A 48 10.74 14.60 18.33
N VAL A 49 10.45 13.31 18.52
CA VAL A 49 10.05 12.44 17.43
C VAL A 49 8.73 13.01 16.94
N TYR A 50 8.77 13.81 15.89
CA TYR A 50 7.58 14.19 15.13
C TYR A 50 7.03 12.89 14.54
N ALA A 51 6.09 12.24 15.25
CA ALA A 51 5.23 11.26 14.65
C ALA A 51 4.56 11.98 13.47
N GLN A 52 4.86 11.56 12.26
CA GLN A 52 4.26 12.13 11.06
C GLN A 52 2.75 11.95 11.19
N GLN A 53 2.03 13.01 11.52
CA GLN A 53 0.58 12.96 11.60
C GLN A 53 0.06 12.64 10.19
N ILE A 54 -0.44 11.44 10.02
CA ILE A 54 -1.08 11.05 8.77
C ILE A 54 -2.36 11.86 8.66
N ALA A 55 -2.52 12.57 7.54
CA ALA A 55 -3.72 13.35 7.29
C ALA A 55 -4.97 12.46 7.40
N PRO A 56 -6.03 12.91 8.07
CA PRO A 56 -7.27 12.14 8.15
C PRO A 56 -7.85 11.89 6.77
N LEU A 57 -8.58 10.80 6.62
CA LEU A 57 -9.31 10.50 5.40
C LEU A 57 -10.34 11.61 5.15
N ALA A 58 -10.26 12.25 3.98
CA ALA A 58 -11.21 13.30 3.61
C ALA A 58 -12.60 12.69 3.35
N PRO A 59 -13.70 13.35 3.75
CA PRO A 59 -15.04 12.86 3.48
C PRO A 59 -15.32 12.80 1.96
N PRO A 60 -16.35 12.05 1.54
CA PRO A 60 -16.82 12.10 0.16
C PRO A 60 -17.13 13.54 -0.28
N ARG A 61 -16.89 13.87 -1.55
CA ARG A 61 -17.26 15.17 -2.10
C ARG A 61 -18.76 15.40 -1.99
N ALA A 62 -19.17 16.66 -1.88
CA ALA A 62 -20.57 17.04 -1.81
C ALA A 62 -21.36 16.47 -3.01
N GLY A 63 -22.53 15.87 -2.72
CA GLY A 63 -23.41 15.28 -3.74
C GLY A 63 -23.00 13.88 -4.22
N PHE A 64 -21.86 13.34 -3.78
CA PHE A 64 -21.49 11.96 -4.10
C PHE A 64 -22.32 10.97 -3.27
N THR A 65 -22.81 9.93 -3.94
CA THR A 65 -23.56 8.84 -3.30
C THR A 65 -23.00 7.50 -3.80
N PHE A 66 -22.61 6.64 -2.88
CA PHE A 66 -22.27 5.26 -3.22
C PHE A 66 -23.51 4.50 -3.69
N PRO A 67 -23.40 3.59 -4.67
CA PRO A 67 -24.50 2.73 -5.09
C PRO A 67 -24.96 1.87 -3.88
N GLN A 68 -26.20 1.38 -3.90
CA GLN A 68 -26.66 0.42 -2.88
C GLN A 68 -26.04 -0.97 -3.12
N LYS A 69 -25.90 -1.33 -4.39
CA LYS A 69 -25.26 -2.56 -4.83
C LYS A 69 -24.60 -2.34 -6.18
N GLN A 70 -23.38 -2.85 -6.32
CA GLN A 70 -22.66 -2.78 -7.60
C GLN A 70 -21.75 -3.98 -7.77
N THR A 71 -21.73 -4.53 -8.98
CA THR A 71 -20.78 -5.57 -9.37
C THR A 71 -19.97 -5.09 -10.57
N LEU A 72 -18.64 -5.04 -10.41
CA LEU A 72 -17.69 -4.70 -11.46
C LEU A 72 -16.90 -5.95 -11.83
N THR A 73 -16.98 -6.34 -13.09
CA THR A 73 -16.23 -7.48 -13.62
C THR A 73 -15.09 -6.99 -14.51
N TYR A 74 -13.90 -7.56 -14.33
CA TYR A 74 -12.71 -7.19 -15.08
C TYR A 74 -12.13 -8.42 -15.78
N SER A 75 -11.69 -8.26 -17.03
CA SER A 75 -10.67 -9.13 -17.60
C SER A 75 -9.30 -8.75 -17.06
N VAL A 76 -8.45 -9.74 -16.82
CA VAL A 76 -7.08 -9.55 -16.36
C VAL A 76 -6.12 -10.06 -17.42
N ASP A 77 -5.22 -9.17 -17.87
CA ASP A 77 -4.17 -9.52 -18.81
C ASP A 77 -2.80 -9.45 -18.12
N TRP A 78 -1.95 -10.43 -18.39
CA TRP A 78 -0.52 -10.36 -18.10
C TRP A 78 0.24 -10.03 -19.37
N ARG A 79 0.81 -8.81 -19.42
CA ARG A 79 1.36 -8.23 -20.66
C ARG A 79 0.26 -8.16 -21.74
N VAL A 80 0.27 -9.08 -22.71
CA VAL A 80 -0.71 -9.17 -23.81
C VAL A 80 -1.54 -10.46 -23.76
N PHE A 81 -1.31 -11.31 -22.76
CA PHE A 81 -1.96 -12.61 -22.64
C PHE A 81 -3.13 -12.54 -21.68
N PRO A 82 -4.31 -13.05 -22.03
CA PRO A 82 -5.40 -13.25 -21.07
C PRO A 82 -4.91 -14.11 -19.90
N ALA A 83 -5.01 -13.58 -18.70
CA ALA A 83 -4.48 -14.23 -17.50
C ALA A 83 -5.56 -14.65 -16.52
N GLY A 84 -6.68 -13.91 -16.46
CA GLY A 84 -7.70 -14.20 -15.47
C GLY A 84 -8.90 -13.28 -15.54
N THR A 85 -9.68 -13.35 -14.47
CA THR A 85 -10.83 -12.47 -14.21
C THR A 85 -10.72 -11.93 -12.79
N ALA A 86 -11.29 -10.73 -12.56
CA ALA A 86 -11.50 -10.21 -11.23
C ALA A 86 -12.92 -9.66 -11.12
N VAL A 87 -13.56 -9.89 -9.99
CA VAL A 87 -14.92 -9.41 -9.71
C VAL A 87 -14.89 -8.65 -8.39
N LEU A 88 -15.30 -7.38 -8.44
CA LEU A 88 -15.54 -6.55 -7.27
C LEU A 88 -17.05 -6.46 -7.06
N HIS A 89 -17.49 -6.79 -5.86
CA HIS A 89 -18.88 -6.67 -5.48
C HIS A 89 -19.02 -5.79 -4.26
N PHE A 90 -19.80 -4.75 -4.40
CA PHE A 90 -20.14 -3.79 -3.37
C PHE A 90 -21.61 -3.96 -2.96
N GLU A 91 -21.88 -3.95 -1.66
CA GLU A 91 -23.23 -4.07 -1.12
C GLU A 91 -23.36 -3.29 0.19
N ALA A 92 -24.39 -2.46 0.28
CA ALA A 92 -24.78 -1.77 1.50
C ALA A 92 -25.41 -2.77 2.49
N THR A 93 -24.91 -2.82 3.74
CA THR A 93 -25.36 -3.74 4.76
C THR A 93 -25.69 -2.96 6.05
N GLY A 94 -26.84 -2.29 6.05
CA GLY A 94 -27.26 -1.44 7.18
C GLY A 94 -26.40 -0.18 7.29
N ASP A 95 -25.72 -0.01 8.43
CA ASP A 95 -24.80 1.11 8.72
C ASP A 95 -23.38 0.91 8.16
N ARG A 96 -23.12 -0.26 7.56
CA ARG A 96 -21.82 -0.62 7.01
C ARG A 96 -21.93 -1.00 5.54
N GLU A 97 -20.80 -0.90 4.88
CA GLU A 97 -20.61 -1.35 3.52
C GLU A 97 -19.73 -2.58 3.49
N ARG A 98 -20.07 -3.51 2.59
CA ARG A 98 -19.23 -4.67 2.29
C ARG A 98 -18.72 -4.58 0.87
N LEU A 99 -17.41 -4.68 0.72
CA LEU A 99 -16.75 -4.76 -0.58
C LEU A 99 -15.98 -6.07 -0.64
N THR A 100 -16.28 -6.90 -1.63
CA THR A 100 -15.55 -8.14 -1.90
C THR A 100 -14.83 -8.05 -3.23
N ALA A 101 -13.68 -8.70 -3.34
CA ALA A 101 -12.94 -8.86 -4.58
C ALA A 101 -12.46 -10.30 -4.70
N ASN A 102 -12.76 -10.93 -5.83
CA ASN A 102 -12.24 -12.25 -6.18
C ASN A 102 -11.39 -12.09 -7.44
N ALA A 103 -10.21 -12.73 -7.46
CA ALA A 103 -9.32 -12.73 -8.60
C ALA A 103 -8.86 -14.16 -8.88
N ASP A 104 -9.16 -14.65 -10.08
CA ASP A 104 -8.87 -16.02 -10.48
C ASP A 104 -8.12 -16.04 -11.82
N THR A 105 -7.04 -16.85 -11.89
CA THR A 105 -6.36 -17.14 -13.16
C THR A 105 -7.15 -18.11 -13.99
N VAL A 106 -7.04 -17.99 -15.34
CA VAL A 106 -7.73 -18.86 -16.31
C VAL A 106 -6.77 -19.44 -17.34
N GLY A 107 -7.23 -20.48 -18.02
CA GLY A 107 -6.53 -21.07 -19.18
C GLY A 107 -5.11 -21.54 -18.88
N ALA A 108 -4.19 -21.31 -19.82
CA ALA A 108 -2.81 -21.76 -19.73
C ALA A 108 -2.04 -21.08 -18.58
N ILE A 109 -2.38 -19.85 -18.20
CA ILE A 109 -1.74 -19.15 -17.09
C ILE A 109 -2.06 -19.86 -15.76
N ASN A 110 -3.29 -20.35 -15.60
CA ASN A 110 -3.68 -21.10 -14.40
C ASN A 110 -2.88 -22.40 -14.22
N LEU A 111 -2.44 -23.04 -15.32
CA LEU A 111 -1.57 -24.23 -15.27
C LEU A 111 -0.14 -23.89 -14.85
N LEU A 112 0.34 -22.69 -15.20
CA LEU A 112 1.70 -22.23 -14.88
C LEU A 112 1.77 -21.61 -13.48
N PHE A 113 0.77 -20.81 -13.11
CA PHE A 113 0.72 -20.11 -11.84
C PHE A 113 -0.74 -19.86 -11.45
N HIS A 114 -1.24 -20.69 -10.54
CA HIS A 114 -2.61 -20.57 -10.05
C HIS A 114 -2.73 -19.38 -9.07
N VAL A 115 -3.68 -18.48 -9.34
CA VAL A 115 -4.15 -17.43 -8.43
C VAL A 115 -5.63 -17.65 -8.16
N GLY A 116 -6.01 -17.60 -6.89
CA GLY A 116 -7.39 -17.71 -6.43
C GLY A 116 -7.57 -16.84 -5.19
N ASP A 117 -7.40 -15.51 -5.35
CA ASP A 117 -7.42 -14.56 -4.26
C ASP A 117 -8.85 -14.10 -3.96
N LYS A 118 -9.17 -14.03 -2.65
CA LYS A 118 -10.44 -13.48 -2.17
C LYS A 118 -10.16 -12.44 -1.10
N PHE A 119 -10.75 -11.27 -1.26
CA PHE A 119 -10.64 -10.16 -0.33
C PHE A 119 -12.04 -9.71 0.07
N GLN A 120 -12.23 -9.34 1.34
CA GLN A 120 -13.45 -8.74 1.83
C GLN A 120 -13.10 -7.60 2.78
N SER A 121 -13.70 -6.44 2.54
CA SER A 121 -13.61 -5.31 3.44
C SER A 121 -15.01 -4.95 3.97
N THR A 122 -15.06 -4.59 5.25
CA THR A 122 -16.23 -3.99 5.90
C THR A 122 -15.83 -2.61 6.40
N PHE A 123 -16.54 -1.57 5.97
CA PHE A 123 -16.18 -0.19 6.26
C PHE A 123 -17.38 0.72 6.50
N ASP A 124 -17.13 1.89 7.06
CA ASP A 124 -18.12 2.96 7.28
C ASP A 124 -18.43 3.68 5.96
N ARG A 125 -19.69 3.77 5.60
CA ARG A 125 -20.14 4.40 4.35
C ARG A 125 -19.78 5.87 4.23
N GLU A 126 -19.97 6.61 5.31
CA GLU A 126 -19.82 8.07 5.30
C GLU A 126 -18.36 8.49 5.41
N LYS A 127 -17.59 7.75 6.21
CA LYS A 127 -16.20 8.08 6.56
C LYS A 127 -15.16 7.31 5.77
N GLY A 128 -15.54 6.16 5.16
CA GLY A 128 -14.60 5.27 4.48
C GLY A 128 -13.64 4.52 5.43
N CYS A 129 -13.93 4.52 6.74
CA CYS A 129 -13.09 3.87 7.72
C CYS A 129 -13.28 2.35 7.67
N THR A 130 -12.24 1.60 7.41
CA THR A 130 -12.28 0.13 7.45
C THR A 130 -12.41 -0.35 8.90
N TYR A 131 -13.30 -1.31 9.14
CA TYR A 131 -13.41 -2.03 10.41
C TYR A 131 -12.73 -3.40 10.36
N GLU A 132 -12.88 -4.09 9.23
CA GLU A 132 -12.31 -5.42 9.04
C GLU A 132 -11.91 -5.64 7.59
N PHE A 133 -10.76 -6.26 7.38
CA PHE A 133 -10.24 -6.61 6.06
C PHE A 133 -9.70 -8.04 6.07
N ASP A 134 -10.44 -8.94 5.43
CA ASP A 134 -10.09 -10.34 5.25
C ASP A 134 -9.41 -10.57 3.91
N LYS A 135 -8.36 -11.38 3.92
CA LYS A 135 -7.65 -11.81 2.72
C LYS A 135 -7.45 -13.32 2.76
N GLN A 136 -7.88 -13.99 1.74
CA GLN A 136 -7.50 -15.37 1.43
C GLN A 136 -6.66 -15.33 0.15
N THR A 137 -5.37 -15.54 0.28
CA THR A 137 -4.42 -15.44 -0.82
C THR A 137 -3.97 -16.82 -1.26
N ILE A 138 -4.21 -17.18 -2.51
CA ILE A 138 -3.71 -18.40 -3.15
C ILE A 138 -2.90 -17.98 -4.39
N GLU A 139 -1.58 -17.97 -4.25
CA GLU A 139 -0.63 -17.58 -5.30
C GLU A 139 0.39 -18.71 -5.50
N GLY A 140 0.13 -19.62 -6.41
CA GLY A 140 0.92 -20.81 -6.62
C GLY A 140 0.96 -21.69 -5.37
N ARG A 141 2.15 -21.81 -4.74
CA ARG A 141 2.34 -22.58 -3.50
C ARG A 141 2.05 -21.80 -2.22
N ARG A 142 1.94 -20.48 -2.33
CA ARG A 142 1.64 -19.61 -1.18
C ARG A 142 0.14 -19.62 -0.92
N LYS A 143 -0.26 -19.97 0.32
CA LYS A 143 -1.65 -19.95 0.77
C LYS A 143 -1.70 -19.30 2.15
N ILE A 144 -2.24 -18.09 2.20
CA ILE A 144 -2.28 -17.27 3.42
C ILE A 144 -3.69 -16.77 3.64
N ASP A 145 -4.23 -17.02 4.82
CA ASP A 145 -5.43 -16.36 5.31
C ASP A 145 -5.01 -15.29 6.31
N SER A 146 -5.58 -14.10 6.20
CA SER A 146 -5.36 -13.05 7.18
C SER A 146 -6.62 -12.22 7.41
N THR A 147 -6.83 -11.84 8.66
CA THR A 147 -7.88 -10.92 9.11
C THR A 147 -7.23 -9.74 9.80
N LEU A 148 -7.52 -8.55 9.34
CA LEU A 148 -7.12 -7.29 9.96
C LEU A 148 -8.36 -6.60 10.52
N LYS A 149 -8.40 -6.40 11.85
CA LYS A 149 -9.48 -5.67 12.54
C LYS A 149 -8.96 -4.33 13.04
N LEU A 150 -9.76 -3.29 12.88
CA LEU A 150 -9.46 -1.93 13.35
C LEU A 150 -10.45 -1.56 14.46
N ASP A 151 -9.96 -1.49 15.69
CA ASP A 151 -10.71 -1.06 16.86
C ASP A 151 -10.40 0.41 17.14
N TYR A 152 -11.27 1.27 16.65
CA TYR A 152 -11.12 2.72 16.83
C TYR A 152 -11.39 3.18 18.27
N ALA A 153 -12.16 2.40 19.05
CA ALA A 153 -12.44 2.72 20.44
C ALA A 153 -11.21 2.47 21.31
N GLN A 154 -10.46 1.40 21.02
CA GLN A 154 -9.21 1.07 21.70
C GLN A 154 -7.98 1.69 21.03
N GLY A 155 -8.13 2.32 19.86
CA GLY A 155 -7.02 2.92 19.12
C GLY A 155 -5.99 1.88 18.64
N LYS A 156 -6.43 0.68 18.28
CA LYS A 156 -5.53 -0.39 17.83
C LYS A 156 -6.04 -1.15 16.62
N SER A 157 -5.11 -1.69 15.85
CA SER A 157 -5.38 -2.72 14.84
C SER A 157 -4.84 -4.06 15.30
N ILE A 158 -5.54 -5.13 14.90
CA ILE A 158 -5.20 -6.51 15.22
C ILE A 158 -5.11 -7.28 13.91
N LEU A 159 -3.95 -7.87 13.63
CA LEU A 159 -3.72 -8.73 12.48
C LEU A 159 -3.54 -10.17 12.95
N ASP A 160 -4.41 -11.04 12.47
CA ASP A 160 -4.27 -12.49 12.56
C ASP A 160 -3.97 -13.06 11.18
N GLU A 161 -2.87 -13.80 11.06
CA GLU A 161 -2.46 -14.43 9.80
C GLU A 161 -2.14 -15.91 10.02
N LYS A 162 -2.54 -16.75 9.08
CA LYS A 162 -2.24 -18.18 9.06
C LYS A 162 -1.73 -18.60 7.69
N ASN A 163 -0.55 -19.21 7.68
CA ASN A 163 -0.03 -19.89 6.51
C ASN A 163 -0.66 -21.30 6.42
N GLN A 164 -1.50 -21.53 5.43
CA GLN A 164 -2.24 -22.78 5.27
C GLN A 164 -1.36 -23.95 4.81
N VAL A 165 -0.15 -23.68 4.33
CA VAL A 165 0.80 -24.73 3.91
C VAL A 165 1.65 -25.20 5.07
N THR A 166 2.17 -24.27 5.90
CA THR A 166 3.08 -24.58 7.01
C THR A 166 2.39 -24.69 8.36
N GLY A 167 1.14 -24.22 8.48
CA GLY A 167 0.40 -24.10 9.73
C GLY A 167 0.86 -22.97 10.64
N GLN A 168 1.88 -22.20 10.26
CA GLN A 168 2.37 -21.07 11.04
C GLN A 168 1.30 -20.00 11.18
N THR A 169 1.16 -19.46 12.38
CA THR A 169 0.28 -18.34 12.71
C THR A 169 1.09 -17.12 13.14
N LYS A 170 0.52 -15.95 12.89
CA LYS A 170 1.07 -14.66 13.31
C LYS A 170 -0.06 -13.83 13.89
N HIS A 171 0.16 -13.28 15.07
CA HIS A 171 -0.73 -12.34 15.74
C HIS A 171 0.04 -11.05 16.03
N LEU A 172 -0.50 -9.91 15.62
CA LEU A 172 0.13 -8.60 15.83
C LEU A 172 -0.93 -7.59 16.24
N GLU A 173 -0.59 -6.79 17.24
CA GLU A 173 -1.35 -5.60 17.60
C GLU A 173 -0.52 -4.35 17.34
N MET A 174 -1.16 -3.30 16.84
CA MET A 174 -0.49 -2.03 16.57
C MET A 174 -1.40 -0.85 16.91
N PRO A 175 -0.84 0.24 17.46
CA PRO A 175 -1.60 1.46 17.66
C PRO A 175 -2.00 2.06 16.31
N ILE A 176 -3.25 2.56 16.25
CA ILE A 176 -3.75 3.33 15.13
C ILE A 176 -4.29 4.66 15.62
N SER A 177 -4.26 5.67 14.76
CA SER A 177 -4.87 6.97 15.02
C SER A 177 -5.72 7.41 13.83
N GLY A 178 -6.93 7.87 14.14
CA GLY A 178 -7.86 8.36 13.13
C GLY A 178 -8.46 7.26 12.26
N CYS A 179 -9.19 7.69 11.26
CA CYS A 179 -9.87 6.84 10.29
C CYS A 179 -8.90 6.34 9.23
N LEU A 180 -8.81 5.04 9.05
CA LEU A 180 -7.93 4.39 8.08
C LEU A 180 -8.76 3.60 7.08
N THR A 181 -8.28 3.52 5.85
CA THR A 181 -8.85 2.65 4.82
C THR A 181 -7.90 1.50 4.51
N ASP A 182 -8.41 0.35 4.09
CA ASP A 182 -7.60 -0.72 3.49
C ASP A 182 -7.39 -0.49 1.99
N LEU A 183 -6.57 -1.33 1.35
CA LEU A 183 -6.25 -1.19 -0.08
C LEU A 183 -7.46 -1.34 -0.99
N LEU A 184 -8.36 -2.27 -0.68
CA LEU A 184 -9.54 -2.52 -1.50
C LEU A 184 -10.55 -1.38 -1.36
N THR A 185 -10.86 -1.02 -0.12
CA THR A 185 -11.73 0.13 0.18
C THR A 185 -11.14 1.42 -0.36
N GLY A 186 -9.81 1.62 -0.26
CA GLY A 186 -9.13 2.81 -0.77
C GLY A 186 -9.33 3.04 -2.26
N VAL A 187 -9.25 1.99 -3.09
CA VAL A 187 -9.53 2.08 -4.54
C VAL A 187 -10.97 2.49 -4.79
N PHE A 188 -11.92 1.91 -4.06
CA PHE A 188 -13.34 2.21 -4.20
C PHE A 188 -13.68 3.59 -3.65
N TYR A 189 -13.19 3.92 -2.46
CA TYR A 189 -13.43 5.21 -1.80
C TYR A 189 -12.83 6.39 -2.56
N ALA A 190 -11.74 6.17 -3.30
CA ALA A 190 -11.16 7.20 -4.18
C ALA A 190 -12.18 7.76 -5.18
N SER A 191 -13.19 6.95 -5.62
CA SER A 191 -14.28 7.44 -6.48
C SER A 191 -15.06 8.60 -5.88
N SER A 192 -15.13 8.66 -4.55
CA SER A 192 -15.84 9.72 -3.82
C SER A 192 -15.07 11.03 -3.70
N GLN A 193 -13.78 11.02 -4.05
CA GLN A 193 -12.91 12.18 -3.89
C GLN A 193 -12.95 13.10 -5.12
N PRO A 194 -12.72 14.41 -4.95
CA PRO A 194 -12.57 15.30 -6.08
C PRO A 194 -11.31 14.92 -6.87
N MET A 195 -11.49 14.73 -8.20
CA MET A 195 -10.40 14.39 -9.12
C MET A 195 -10.17 15.49 -10.12
N GLU A 196 -9.33 16.45 -9.77
CA GLU A 196 -8.93 17.55 -10.65
C GLU A 196 -7.54 17.29 -11.25
N LEU A 197 -7.39 17.57 -12.55
CA LEU A 197 -6.13 17.38 -13.25
C LEU A 197 -4.98 18.15 -12.58
N GLY A 198 -3.88 17.46 -12.32
CA GLY A 198 -2.68 17.99 -11.67
C GLY A 198 -2.78 18.07 -10.13
N LYS A 199 -3.93 17.80 -9.54
CA LYS A 199 -4.12 17.78 -8.07
C LYS A 199 -3.80 16.42 -7.47
N THR A 200 -3.64 16.43 -6.16
CA THR A 200 -3.41 15.23 -5.34
C THR A 200 -4.39 15.19 -4.18
N PHE A 201 -4.74 13.99 -3.76
CA PHE A 201 -5.38 13.74 -2.47
C PHE A 201 -4.69 12.57 -1.76
N VAL A 202 -4.88 12.42 -0.45
CA VAL A 202 -4.19 11.41 0.35
C VAL A 202 -5.20 10.47 0.97
N LEU A 203 -4.92 9.17 0.87
CA LEU A 203 -5.65 8.12 1.57
C LEU A 203 -4.74 7.53 2.65
N PRO A 204 -5.12 7.56 3.93
CA PRO A 204 -4.41 6.87 5.00
C PRO A 204 -4.74 5.37 4.94
N VAL A 205 -3.85 4.59 4.31
CA VAL A 205 -4.06 3.16 4.08
C VAL A 205 -3.38 2.34 5.17
N VAL A 206 -4.13 1.42 5.78
CA VAL A 206 -3.55 0.39 6.64
C VAL A 206 -3.13 -0.81 5.78
N ASP A 207 -1.85 -1.18 5.87
CA ASP A 207 -1.27 -2.33 5.17
C ASP A 207 -0.57 -3.23 6.19
N ALA A 208 -1.27 -4.26 6.60
CA ALA A 208 -0.84 -5.25 7.59
C ALA A 208 -0.29 -4.62 8.89
N MET A 209 0.95 -4.13 8.87
CA MET A 209 1.69 -3.63 10.04
C MET A 209 1.97 -2.13 9.99
N HIS A 210 1.48 -1.42 8.98
CA HIS A 210 1.82 -0.02 8.80
C HIS A 210 0.62 0.79 8.36
N THR A 211 0.47 1.97 8.93
CA THR A 211 -0.38 3.00 8.32
C THR A 211 0.48 3.81 7.38
N VAL A 212 0.09 3.87 6.13
CA VAL A 212 0.86 4.50 5.06
C VAL A 212 0.01 5.56 4.37
N PRO A 213 0.47 6.82 4.31
CA PRO A 213 -0.18 7.82 3.46
C PRO A 213 0.06 7.46 1.99
N VAL A 214 -1.02 7.15 1.28
CA VAL A 214 -1.00 6.92 -0.16
C VAL A 214 -1.43 8.20 -0.85
N THR A 215 -0.50 8.82 -1.59
CA THR A 215 -0.78 10.01 -2.39
C THR A 215 -1.35 9.59 -3.74
N MET A 216 -2.56 10.02 -4.03
CA MET A 216 -3.27 9.80 -5.28
C MET A 216 -3.09 11.04 -6.16
N LYS A 217 -2.30 10.95 -7.23
CA LYS A 217 -2.05 12.06 -8.16
C LYS A 217 -2.87 11.89 -9.43
N VAL A 218 -3.67 12.89 -9.78
CA VAL A 218 -4.42 12.94 -11.05
C VAL A 218 -3.48 13.46 -12.14
N GLU A 219 -3.01 12.57 -13.03
CA GLU A 219 -1.92 12.88 -13.95
C GLU A 219 -2.39 13.34 -15.33
N GLY A 220 -3.53 12.86 -15.82
CA GLY A 220 -3.95 13.14 -17.19
C GLY A 220 -5.35 12.65 -17.52
N ARG A 221 -5.82 13.04 -18.70
CA ARG A 221 -7.05 12.52 -19.31
C ARG A 221 -6.68 11.60 -20.46
N GLU A 222 -7.32 10.43 -20.51
CA GLU A 222 -7.11 9.42 -21.53
C GLU A 222 -8.43 8.76 -21.91
N GLU A 223 -8.54 8.26 -23.13
CA GLU A 223 -9.63 7.40 -23.54
C GLU A 223 -9.24 5.93 -23.35
N ILE A 224 -10.06 5.19 -22.62
CA ILE A 224 -9.87 3.76 -22.38
C ILE A 224 -10.96 2.98 -23.13
N LYS A 225 -10.54 2.06 -23.98
CA LYS A 225 -11.43 1.11 -24.67
C LYS A 225 -11.56 -0.18 -23.87
N THR A 226 -12.79 -0.58 -23.64
CA THR A 226 -13.17 -1.85 -23.02
C THR A 226 -14.23 -2.55 -23.86
N SER A 227 -14.66 -3.75 -23.47
CA SER A 227 -15.81 -4.43 -24.12
C SER A 227 -17.14 -3.69 -23.90
N LEU A 228 -17.23 -2.81 -22.91
CA LEU A 228 -18.41 -1.98 -22.63
C LEU A 228 -18.43 -0.67 -23.41
N GLY A 229 -17.40 -0.37 -24.18
CA GLY A 229 -17.27 0.85 -24.97
C GLY A 229 -16.01 1.64 -24.67
N THR A 230 -16.00 2.91 -25.12
CA THR A 230 -14.90 3.85 -24.89
C THR A 230 -15.29 4.83 -23.79
N PHE A 231 -14.44 4.96 -22.79
CA PHE A 231 -14.62 5.84 -21.63
C PHE A 231 -13.61 6.98 -21.66
N LYS A 232 -14.06 8.20 -21.46
CA LYS A 232 -13.20 9.33 -21.09
C LYS A 232 -12.81 9.14 -19.63
N THR A 233 -11.52 9.21 -19.34
CA THR A 233 -11.01 8.85 -18.01
C THR A 233 -9.97 9.84 -17.49
N LEU A 234 -9.86 9.87 -16.17
CA LEU A 234 -8.78 10.49 -15.42
C LEU A 234 -7.80 9.40 -14.99
N ARG A 235 -6.53 9.52 -15.38
CA ARG A 235 -5.47 8.62 -14.92
C ARG A 235 -4.96 9.10 -13.57
N VAL A 236 -5.06 8.23 -12.58
CA VAL A 236 -4.62 8.48 -11.20
C VAL A 236 -3.48 7.53 -10.85
N GLN A 237 -2.38 8.09 -10.31
CA GLN A 237 -1.24 7.32 -9.84
C GLN A 237 -1.19 7.32 -8.31
N PRO A 238 -1.42 6.19 -7.63
CA PRO A 238 -1.12 6.01 -6.22
C PRO A 238 0.39 5.88 -6.01
N THR A 239 0.93 6.61 -5.05
CA THR A 239 2.33 6.53 -4.62
C THR A 239 2.41 6.50 -3.11
N ALA A 240 3.39 5.76 -2.57
CA ALA A 240 3.63 5.66 -1.14
C ALA A 240 5.12 5.47 -0.85
N ALA A 241 5.56 5.92 0.33
CA ALA A 241 6.96 5.75 0.77
C ALA A 241 7.25 4.33 1.30
N ALA A 242 6.21 3.59 1.70
CA ALA A 242 6.32 2.25 2.27
C ALA A 242 5.11 1.38 1.87
N GLY A 243 5.04 0.16 2.38
CA GLY A 243 3.92 -0.74 2.21
C GLY A 243 3.79 -1.37 0.83
N VAL A 244 2.64 -1.99 0.58
CA VAL A 244 2.38 -2.74 -0.65
C VAL A 244 2.40 -1.83 -1.89
N VAL A 245 1.92 -0.59 -1.80
CA VAL A 245 1.90 0.35 -2.93
C VAL A 245 3.32 0.64 -3.44
N LYS A 246 4.28 0.87 -2.52
CA LYS A 246 5.70 1.03 -2.87
C LYS A 246 6.28 -0.24 -3.49
N ASN A 247 5.96 -1.39 -2.91
CA ASN A 247 6.58 -2.68 -3.26
C ASN A 247 6.00 -3.32 -4.52
N ARG A 248 4.81 -2.90 -4.97
CA ARG A 248 4.14 -3.41 -6.18
C ARG A 248 4.50 -2.67 -7.46
N GLY A 249 5.54 -1.83 -7.44
CA GLY A 249 5.99 -1.07 -8.60
C GLY A 249 5.08 0.11 -8.92
N ASN A 250 4.98 0.47 -10.21
CA ASN A 250 4.13 1.57 -10.62
C ASN A 250 2.70 1.07 -10.87
N ILE A 251 1.74 1.70 -10.19
CA ILE A 251 0.32 1.41 -10.32
C ILE A 251 -0.37 2.64 -10.92
N TRP A 252 -1.34 2.43 -11.80
CA TRP A 252 -2.25 3.45 -12.31
C TRP A 252 -3.67 2.92 -12.30
N ILE A 253 -4.60 3.83 -12.01
CA ILE A 253 -6.04 3.56 -12.04
C ILE A 253 -6.67 4.62 -12.93
N TRP A 254 -7.52 4.20 -13.86
CA TRP A 254 -8.30 5.08 -14.71
C TRP A 254 -9.74 5.09 -14.23
N TYR A 255 -10.15 6.24 -13.71
CA TYR A 255 -11.52 6.51 -13.30
C TYR A 255 -12.26 7.26 -14.41
N THR A 256 -13.56 7.02 -14.60
CA THR A 256 -14.35 7.82 -15.57
C THR A 256 -14.28 9.31 -15.23
N ASP A 257 -14.19 10.17 -16.25
CA ASP A 257 -14.21 11.64 -16.11
C ASP A 257 -15.66 12.13 -16.06
N ASP A 258 -16.42 11.61 -15.09
CA ASP A 258 -17.81 11.93 -14.77
C ASP A 258 -18.03 11.84 -13.26
N ASP A 259 -19.22 12.17 -12.77
CA ASP A 259 -19.56 12.21 -11.34
C ASP A 259 -19.49 10.83 -10.64
N ARG A 260 -19.39 9.74 -11.37
CA ARG A 260 -19.29 8.40 -10.78
C ARG A 260 -17.86 8.03 -10.41
N HIS A 261 -16.85 8.57 -11.14
CA HIS A 261 -15.46 8.17 -11.07
C HIS A 261 -15.31 6.63 -11.01
N LEU A 262 -15.95 5.94 -11.97
CA LEU A 262 -15.93 4.48 -12.04
C LEU A 262 -14.53 3.99 -12.43
N PRO A 263 -13.89 3.08 -11.69
CA PRO A 263 -12.59 2.53 -12.07
C PRO A 263 -12.73 1.57 -13.26
N VAL A 264 -12.38 2.03 -14.47
CA VAL A 264 -12.54 1.26 -15.70
C VAL A 264 -11.30 0.48 -16.10
N GLN A 265 -10.14 0.89 -15.62
CA GLN A 265 -8.89 0.15 -15.82
C GLN A 265 -7.97 0.34 -14.61
N MET A 266 -7.27 -0.73 -14.25
CA MET A 266 -6.15 -0.70 -13.31
C MET A 266 -4.94 -1.36 -13.97
N ARG A 267 -3.74 -0.81 -13.79
CA ARG A 267 -2.50 -1.36 -14.33
C ARG A 267 -1.40 -1.32 -13.28
N ALA A 268 -0.74 -2.44 -13.09
CA ALA A 268 0.45 -2.55 -12.24
C ALA A 268 1.64 -2.98 -13.11
N ARG A 269 2.72 -2.18 -13.12
CA ARG A 269 4.00 -2.53 -13.75
C ARG A 269 4.90 -3.14 -12.69
N LEU A 270 5.05 -4.44 -12.73
CA LEU A 270 5.88 -5.23 -11.83
C LEU A 270 7.22 -5.57 -12.52
N PHE A 271 8.23 -6.04 -11.76
CA PHE A 271 9.54 -6.40 -12.34
C PHE A 271 9.46 -7.55 -13.36
N TRP A 272 8.47 -8.45 -13.22
CA TRP A 272 8.24 -9.60 -14.10
C TRP A 272 7.18 -9.35 -15.19
N GLY A 273 6.61 -8.17 -15.25
CA GLY A 273 5.66 -7.81 -16.31
C GLY A 273 4.59 -6.83 -15.87
N THR A 274 3.67 -6.56 -16.75
CA THR A 274 2.53 -5.66 -16.50
C THR A 274 1.26 -6.50 -16.36
N ILE A 275 0.50 -6.25 -15.29
CA ILE A 275 -0.86 -6.76 -15.14
C ILE A 275 -1.82 -5.61 -15.43
N THR A 276 -2.84 -5.89 -16.22
CA THR A 276 -3.88 -4.91 -16.58
C THR A 276 -5.25 -5.53 -16.32
N PHE A 277 -6.06 -4.84 -15.53
CA PHE A 277 -7.47 -5.13 -15.31
C PHE A 277 -8.28 -4.17 -16.18
N ARG A 278 -9.21 -4.68 -17.00
CA ARG A 278 -10.14 -3.88 -17.82
C ARG A 278 -11.56 -4.24 -17.53
N LEU A 279 -12.39 -3.21 -17.30
CA LEU A 279 -13.80 -3.39 -17.00
C LEU A 279 -14.53 -4.07 -18.17
N THR A 280 -15.22 -5.17 -17.88
CA THR A 280 -16.01 -5.96 -18.84
C THR A 280 -17.47 -6.12 -18.44
N GLY A 281 -17.83 -5.78 -17.18
CA GLY A 281 -19.19 -5.79 -16.68
C GLY A 281 -19.38 -4.74 -15.59
N ASN A 282 -20.55 -4.10 -15.56
CA ASN A 282 -20.96 -3.16 -14.53
C ASN A 282 -22.46 -3.27 -14.29
N ASP A 283 -22.85 -3.92 -13.20
CA ASP A 283 -24.23 -4.06 -12.74
C ASP A 283 -24.40 -3.24 -11.46
N ALA A 284 -25.12 -2.12 -11.55
CA ALA A 284 -25.43 -1.25 -10.41
C ALA A 284 -26.95 -1.20 -10.16
N LYS A 285 -27.35 -1.16 -8.89
CA LYS A 285 -28.73 -1.00 -8.43
C LYS A 285 -28.83 0.05 -7.33
#